data_43813cc90fa5f4a00573745f9fd1deb4
#
_entry.id   43813cc90fa5f4a00573745f9fd1deb4
#
_cell.length_a   1.000
_cell.length_b   1.000
_cell.length_c   1.000
_cell.angle_alpha   90.00
_cell.angle_beta   90.00
_cell.angle_gamma   90.00
#
_symmetry.space_group_name_H-M   'P 1'
#
loop_
_entity.id
_entity.type
_entity.pdbx_description
1 polymer ?
#
loop_
_entity_poly.entity_id
_entity_poly.type
_entity_poly.pdbx_seq_one_letter_code
_entity_poly.pdbx_strand_id
1 'polypeptide(L)'
;MKSTIAILAAAALAAPSNMFCAGFSSPAVATTQRSPLTSLSMAEEDENFMRWAKQSRSAAQGDNLVELKRPLGLVLDEDDNGNVFVQTVAPRGNAARSGLVKEGDIVTMCSATFGDQMWSCRGVGLSRVLAAIRVRAGPTVSLVFENRQQKKVKGAEVARQAQAAQEARERAQAKRDQLLTELEQDEKKLKKGKFLGLF
;
A
#
# COMPACT_ATOMS: atom_id res chain seq x y z
N MET A 1 28.16 40.81 -2.66
CA MET A 1 27.22 41.42 -3.60
C MET A 1 25.83 41.16 -3.09
N LYS A 2 25.23 42.20 -2.73
CA LYS A 2 23.93 42.53 -2.18
C LYS A 2 22.81 42.34 -3.21
N SER A 3 21.65 41.83 -2.81
CA SER A 3 20.31 42.17 -3.33
C SER A 3 19.30 41.48 -2.42
N THR A 4 18.74 42.12 -1.47
CA THR A 4 17.57 43.02 -1.31
C THR A 4 16.32 42.56 -2.04
N ILE A 5 15.32 42.14 -1.24
CA ILE A 5 14.06 42.80 -0.88
C ILE A 5 12.93 42.64 -1.92
N ALA A 6 11.80 42.12 -1.48
CA ALA A 6 10.52 42.87 -1.51
C ALA A 6 9.45 42.21 -0.65
N ILE A 7 9.13 42.90 0.41
CA ILE A 7 7.91 42.80 1.21
C ILE A 7 6.80 43.50 0.43
N LEU A 8 5.62 42.89 0.31
CA LEU A 8 4.42 43.64 -0.01
C LEU A 8 3.28 43.24 0.92
N ALA A 9 2.82 44.25 1.63
CA ALA A 9 1.79 44.21 2.66
C ALA A 9 0.38 44.31 2.09
N ALA A 10 -0.56 43.77 2.83
CA ALA A 10 -1.89 44.23 3.20
C ALA A 10 -2.87 44.76 2.14
N ALA A 11 -4.07 44.26 2.22
CA ALA A 11 -5.28 45.09 2.35
C ALA A 11 -6.47 44.25 2.87
N ALA A 12 -6.90 44.58 4.07
CA ALA A 12 -8.22 44.25 4.60
C ALA A 12 -9.25 45.08 3.90
N LEU A 13 -10.40 44.52 3.54
CA LEU A 13 -11.62 45.29 3.25
C LEU A 13 -12.83 44.63 3.85
N ALA A 14 -13.46 45.42 4.66
CA ALA A 14 -14.62 45.19 5.51
C ALA A 14 -15.90 44.89 4.71
N ALA A 15 -16.80 44.17 5.36
CA ALA A 15 -18.17 43.93 4.97
C ALA A 15 -19.03 45.19 5.05
N PRO A 16 -20.17 45.24 4.36
CA PRO A 16 -21.35 45.85 4.96
C PRO A 16 -22.53 44.87 5.03
N SER A 17 -23.13 44.92 6.20
CA SER A 17 -24.45 44.41 6.53
C SER A 17 -25.52 45.05 5.64
N ASN A 18 -26.40 44.25 5.07
CA ASN A 18 -27.69 44.76 4.63
C ASN A 18 -28.80 43.76 5.00
N MET A 19 -29.52 44.14 6.05
CA MET A 19 -30.87 43.71 6.38
C MET A 19 -31.82 44.14 5.26
N PHE A 20 -32.51 43.21 4.63
CA PHE A 20 -33.76 43.49 3.95
C PHE A 20 -34.70 42.30 4.10
N CYS A 21 -35.71 42.46 4.95
CA CYS A 21 -36.89 41.62 5.01
C CYS A 21 -37.79 41.93 3.81
N ALA A 22 -38.02 40.93 2.97
CA ALA A 22 -39.19 40.94 2.08
C ALA A 22 -39.65 39.48 1.94
N GLY A 23 -40.87 39.23 2.35
CA GLY A 23 -41.55 37.95 2.25
C GLY A 23 -41.71 37.52 0.79
N PHE A 24 -41.34 36.30 0.52
CA PHE A 24 -41.66 35.64 -0.72
C PHE A 24 -42.27 34.27 -0.43
N SER A 25 -43.52 34.12 -0.88
CA SER A 25 -44.28 32.88 -0.88
C SER A 25 -43.52 31.79 -1.63
N SER A 26 -43.32 30.66 -1.00
CA SER A 26 -42.67 29.47 -1.53
C SER A 26 -43.48 28.87 -2.70
N PRO A 27 -42.88 28.65 -3.87
CA PRO A 27 -43.40 27.62 -4.78
C PRO A 27 -42.94 26.25 -4.24
N ALA A 28 -43.84 25.27 -4.30
CA ALA A 28 -43.63 23.89 -3.95
C ALA A 28 -42.37 23.34 -4.64
N VAL A 29 -41.34 23.06 -3.88
CA VAL A 29 -40.15 22.34 -4.37
C VAL A 29 -40.58 20.90 -4.59
N ALA A 30 -40.61 20.51 -5.86
CA ALA A 30 -40.71 19.13 -6.26
C ALA A 30 -39.58 18.34 -5.55
N THR A 31 -39.96 17.44 -4.66
CA THR A 31 -39.07 16.49 -4.00
C THR A 31 -38.51 15.58 -5.08
N THR A 32 -37.35 15.94 -5.60
CA THR A 32 -36.56 15.00 -6.43
C THR A 32 -36.17 13.86 -5.51
N GLN A 33 -36.82 12.71 -5.68
CA GLN A 33 -36.45 11.48 -5.02
C GLN A 33 -35.00 11.15 -5.44
N ARG A 34 -34.05 11.43 -4.58
CA ARG A 34 -32.68 10.94 -4.69
C ARG A 34 -32.74 9.43 -4.62
N SER A 35 -32.37 8.78 -5.70
CA SER A 35 -32.23 7.32 -5.78
C SER A 35 -31.34 6.83 -4.64
N PRO A 36 -31.76 5.85 -3.83
CA PRO A 36 -30.97 5.37 -2.68
C PRO A 36 -29.74 4.54 -3.07
N LEU A 37 -29.49 4.37 -4.37
CA LEU A 37 -28.39 3.52 -4.89
C LEU A 37 -26.99 4.19 -4.82
N THR A 38 -26.92 5.52 -4.69
CA THR A 38 -25.61 6.23 -4.67
C THR A 38 -24.99 6.28 -3.28
N SER A 39 -25.78 6.13 -2.21
CA SER A 39 -25.27 6.19 -0.84
C SER A 39 -24.66 4.87 -0.35
N LEU A 40 -25.05 3.74 -0.93
CA LEU A 40 -24.51 2.43 -0.57
C LEU A 40 -23.08 2.19 -1.11
N SER A 41 -22.78 2.69 -2.30
CA SER A 41 -21.45 2.50 -2.90
C SER A 41 -20.35 3.29 -2.18
N MET A 42 -20.65 4.51 -1.71
CA MET A 42 -19.68 5.30 -0.96
C MET A 42 -19.35 4.70 0.41
N ALA A 43 -20.33 4.10 1.09
CA ALA A 43 -20.10 3.44 2.38
C ALA A 43 -19.22 2.18 2.23
N GLU A 44 -19.37 1.41 1.16
CA GLU A 44 -18.53 0.23 0.90
C GLU A 44 -17.09 0.60 0.54
N GLU A 45 -16.87 1.69 -0.19
CA GLU A 45 -15.54 2.20 -0.52
C GLU A 45 -14.80 2.67 0.73
N ASP A 46 -15.49 3.38 1.63
CA ASP A 46 -14.94 3.84 2.90
C ASP A 46 -14.58 2.66 3.83
N GLU A 47 -15.43 1.64 3.92
CA GLU A 47 -15.12 0.43 4.69
C GLU A 47 -13.94 -0.34 4.13
N ASN A 48 -13.84 -0.48 2.82
CA ASN A 48 -12.73 -1.13 2.15
C ASN A 48 -11.42 -0.37 2.37
N PHE A 49 -11.45 0.97 2.30
CA PHE A 49 -10.32 1.83 2.59
C PHE A 49 -9.87 1.70 4.05
N MET A 50 -10.80 1.75 4.99
CA MET A 50 -10.49 1.59 6.42
C MET A 50 -9.93 0.20 6.73
N ARG A 51 -10.44 -0.85 6.08
CA ARG A 51 -9.92 -2.21 6.21
C ARG A 51 -8.51 -2.32 5.65
N TRP A 52 -8.26 -1.76 4.48
CA TRP A 52 -6.92 -1.71 3.88
C TRP A 52 -5.94 -0.91 4.76
N ALA A 53 -6.33 0.25 5.25
CA ALA A 53 -5.52 1.08 6.14
C ALA A 53 -5.19 0.36 7.47
N LYS A 54 -6.09 -0.46 7.98
CA LYS A 54 -5.86 -1.28 9.17
C LYS A 54 -4.92 -2.46 8.88
N GLN A 55 -5.09 -3.12 7.74
CA GLN A 55 -4.23 -4.22 7.29
C GLN A 55 -2.79 -3.76 7.04
N SER A 56 -2.60 -2.57 6.46
CA SER A 56 -1.26 -2.02 6.21
C SER A 56 -0.47 -1.70 7.49
N ARG A 57 -1.15 -1.61 8.64
CA ARG A 57 -0.57 -1.36 9.97
C ARG A 57 -0.59 -2.58 10.88
N SER A 58 -0.77 -3.75 10.33
CA SER A 58 -0.71 -5.03 11.04
C SER A 58 0.29 -5.95 10.38
N ALA A 59 0.90 -6.84 11.15
CA ALA A 59 1.74 -7.90 10.61
C ALA A 59 0.87 -8.88 9.79
N ALA A 60 1.38 -9.32 8.65
CA ALA A 60 0.71 -10.33 7.84
C ALA A 60 0.86 -11.72 8.49
N GLN A 61 -0.04 -12.66 8.16
CA GLN A 61 -0.01 -14.02 8.72
C GLN A 61 1.29 -14.81 8.46
N GLY A 62 2.06 -14.39 7.46
CA GLY A 62 3.34 -15.02 7.11
C GLY A 62 4.57 -14.29 7.62
N ASP A 63 4.39 -13.23 8.40
CA ASP A 63 5.48 -12.43 8.92
C ASP A 63 5.97 -13.02 10.24
N ASN A 64 7.28 -12.95 10.46
CA ASN A 64 7.88 -13.37 11.73
C ASN A 64 7.72 -12.26 12.77
N LEU A 65 6.53 -12.22 13.40
CA LEU A 65 6.23 -11.32 14.51
C LEU A 65 6.81 -11.86 15.81
N VAL A 66 7.68 -11.08 16.42
CA VAL A 66 8.32 -11.44 17.69
C VAL A 66 8.04 -10.37 18.74
N GLU A 67 7.46 -10.79 19.86
CA GLU A 67 7.28 -9.93 21.02
C GLU A 67 8.45 -10.08 21.98
N LEU A 68 9.15 -8.98 22.21
CA LEU A 68 10.33 -8.96 23.08
C LEU A 68 10.11 -8.06 24.28
N LYS A 69 10.46 -8.57 25.44
CA LYS A 69 10.48 -7.79 26.68
C LYS A 69 11.76 -6.94 26.73
N ARG A 70 11.65 -5.72 27.23
CA ARG A 70 12.83 -4.87 27.48
C ARG A 70 13.66 -5.40 28.66
N PRO A 71 15.00 -5.33 28.60
CA PRO A 71 15.85 -4.91 27.47
C PRO A 71 15.85 -5.98 26.37
N LEU A 72 15.81 -5.54 25.10
CA LEU A 72 15.66 -6.43 23.93
C LEU A 72 16.86 -7.38 23.78
N GLY A 73 18.06 -6.89 24.07
CA GLY A 73 19.31 -7.61 23.85
C GLY A 73 19.67 -7.77 22.37
N LEU A 74 19.34 -6.73 21.56
CA LEU A 74 19.66 -6.64 20.15
C LEU A 74 20.56 -5.43 19.90
N VAL A 75 21.60 -5.63 19.10
CA VAL A 75 22.37 -4.56 18.47
C VAL A 75 21.85 -4.44 17.05
N LEU A 76 21.31 -3.27 16.73
CA LEU A 76 20.76 -2.95 15.41
C LEU A 76 21.74 -2.05 14.67
N ASP A 77 21.84 -2.25 13.36
CA ASP A 77 22.64 -1.43 12.47
C ASP A 77 21.83 -1.08 11.21
N GLU A 78 22.32 -0.16 10.42
CA GLU A 78 21.65 0.38 9.23
C GLU A 78 22.44 0.02 7.97
N ASP A 79 21.75 -0.44 6.96
CA ASP A 79 22.28 -0.69 5.61
C ASP A 79 22.24 0.61 4.78
N ASP A 80 23.04 0.72 3.71
CA ASP A 80 23.10 1.87 2.80
C ASP A 80 21.72 2.31 2.26
N ASN A 81 20.74 1.42 2.25
CA ASN A 81 19.36 1.67 1.84
C ASN A 81 18.44 2.18 2.96
N GLY A 82 18.96 2.47 4.14
CA GLY A 82 18.17 2.88 5.30
C GLY A 82 17.38 1.74 5.94
N ASN A 83 17.63 0.48 5.59
CA ASN A 83 17.01 -0.66 6.24
C ASN A 83 17.78 -1.04 7.49
N VAL A 84 17.06 -1.27 8.57
CA VAL A 84 17.64 -1.66 9.85
C VAL A 84 17.71 -3.16 9.94
N PHE A 85 18.86 -3.70 10.31
CA PHE A 85 19.08 -5.12 10.48
C PHE A 85 19.71 -5.43 11.84
N VAL A 86 19.60 -6.69 12.24
CA VAL A 86 20.20 -7.19 13.48
C VAL A 86 21.68 -7.47 13.23
N GLN A 87 22.55 -6.69 13.83
CA GLN A 87 23.99 -6.89 13.75
C GLN A 87 24.43 -8.03 14.69
N THR A 88 23.97 -7.99 15.94
CA THR A 88 24.36 -8.97 16.94
C THR A 88 23.22 -9.21 17.93
N VAL A 89 23.08 -10.45 18.39
CA VAL A 89 22.12 -10.84 19.43
C VAL A 89 22.89 -11.14 20.72
N ALA A 90 22.60 -10.38 21.78
CA ALA A 90 23.23 -10.61 23.08
C ALA A 90 22.85 -11.99 23.63
N PRO A 91 23.80 -12.87 24.01
CA PRO A 91 23.53 -14.27 24.35
C PRO A 91 22.64 -14.45 25.60
N ARG A 92 22.55 -13.43 26.45
CA ARG A 92 21.68 -13.41 27.64
C ARG A 92 20.45 -12.49 27.47
N GLY A 93 20.27 -11.90 26.27
CA GLY A 93 19.18 -11.00 25.96
C GLY A 93 17.84 -11.71 25.80
N ASN A 94 16.76 -10.95 25.86
CA ASN A 94 15.42 -11.49 25.65
C ASN A 94 15.23 -11.99 24.21
N ALA A 95 15.90 -11.40 23.23
CA ALA A 95 15.89 -11.86 21.85
C ALA A 95 16.56 -13.24 21.70
N ALA A 96 17.69 -13.48 22.37
CA ALA A 96 18.32 -14.80 22.36
C ALA A 96 17.44 -15.86 23.00
N ARG A 97 16.72 -15.53 24.07
CA ARG A 97 15.79 -16.44 24.74
C ARG A 97 14.59 -16.82 23.88
N SER A 98 14.09 -15.92 23.04
CA SER A 98 13.00 -16.23 22.12
C SER A 98 13.44 -17.20 21.01
N GLY A 99 14.71 -17.21 20.63
CA GLY A 99 15.25 -18.06 19.57
C GLY A 99 14.72 -17.76 18.16
N LEU A 100 13.84 -16.77 18.03
CA LEU A 100 13.16 -16.42 16.78
C LEU A 100 13.94 -15.37 15.95
N VAL A 101 14.87 -14.67 16.58
CA VAL A 101 15.65 -13.58 15.96
C VAL A 101 17.07 -14.07 15.69
N LYS A 102 17.53 -13.87 14.48
CA LYS A 102 18.88 -14.23 14.04
C LYS A 102 19.66 -12.99 13.60
N GLU A 103 20.97 -13.10 13.67
CA GLU A 103 21.87 -12.09 13.10
C GLU A 103 21.67 -11.99 11.59
N GLY A 104 21.63 -10.77 11.06
CA GLY A 104 21.34 -10.49 9.66
C GLY A 104 19.84 -10.38 9.31
N ASP A 105 18.92 -10.60 10.24
CA ASP A 105 17.49 -10.38 10.02
C ASP A 105 17.19 -8.88 9.89
N ILE A 106 16.31 -8.52 8.95
CA ILE A 106 15.92 -7.14 8.68
C ILE A 106 14.64 -6.83 9.47
N VAL A 107 14.64 -5.71 10.20
CA VAL A 107 13.45 -5.19 10.88
C VAL A 107 12.54 -4.51 9.86
N THR A 108 11.37 -5.07 9.62
CA THR A 108 10.42 -4.54 8.64
C THR A 108 9.32 -3.71 9.25
N MET A 109 8.87 -4.06 10.46
CA MET A 109 7.86 -3.32 11.20
C MET A 109 8.18 -3.30 12.69
N CYS A 110 7.73 -2.24 13.35
CA CYS A 110 7.87 -2.07 14.80
C CYS A 110 6.53 -1.62 15.38
N SER A 111 6.22 -2.04 16.59
CA SER A 111 5.00 -1.65 17.29
C SER A 111 4.90 -0.13 17.48
N ALA A 112 3.72 0.43 17.27
CA ALA A 112 3.41 1.83 17.51
C ALA A 112 3.51 2.15 19.02
N THR A 113 3.44 3.43 19.36
CA THR A 113 3.52 3.91 20.76
C THR A 113 2.48 3.27 21.64
N PHE A 114 1.23 3.14 21.15
CA PHE A 114 0.11 2.55 21.84
C PHE A 114 -0.64 1.57 20.94
N GLY A 115 -1.33 0.61 21.57
CA GLY A 115 -2.16 -0.38 20.87
C GLY A 115 -1.36 -1.43 20.09
N ASP A 116 -2.05 -2.14 19.21
CA ASP A 116 -1.52 -3.26 18.44
C ASP A 116 -1.10 -2.88 17.01
N GLN A 117 -1.14 -1.59 16.71
CA GLN A 117 -0.72 -1.09 15.41
C GLN A 117 0.80 -1.17 15.27
N MET A 118 1.25 -1.34 14.02
CA MET A 118 2.67 -1.42 13.70
C MET A 118 3.04 -0.33 12.69
N TRP A 119 4.26 0.13 12.77
CA TRP A 119 4.85 1.08 11.84
C TRP A 119 5.86 0.38 10.95
N SER A 120 5.83 0.69 9.67
CA SER A 120 6.84 0.21 8.74
C SER A 120 8.19 0.85 9.04
N CYS A 121 9.24 0.02 9.13
CA CYS A 121 10.62 0.42 9.39
C CYS A 121 11.51 0.34 8.15
N ARG A 122 10.95 0.03 6.99
CA ARG A 122 11.72 -0.09 5.74
C ARG A 122 12.19 1.28 5.25
N GLY A 123 13.51 1.45 5.09
CA GLY A 123 14.11 2.69 4.59
C GLY A 123 13.95 3.90 5.52
N VAL A 124 13.62 3.68 6.79
CA VAL A 124 13.32 4.75 7.75
C VAL A 124 14.57 5.23 8.50
N GLY A 125 15.59 4.39 8.56
CA GLY A 125 16.84 4.66 9.28
C GLY A 125 16.83 4.21 10.73
N LEU A 126 18.03 3.90 11.23
CA LEU A 126 18.26 3.36 12.57
C LEU A 126 17.75 4.28 13.68
N SER A 127 18.01 5.57 13.58
CA SER A 127 17.66 6.55 14.60
C SER A 127 16.15 6.59 14.88
N ARG A 128 15.33 6.51 13.83
CA ARG A 128 13.85 6.50 13.94
C ARG A 128 13.33 5.19 14.52
N VAL A 129 13.90 4.05 14.13
CA VAL A 129 13.54 2.74 14.68
C VAL A 129 13.87 2.67 16.17
N LEU A 130 15.04 3.14 16.58
CA LEU A 130 15.42 3.23 18.00
C LEU A 130 14.50 4.17 18.78
N ALA A 131 14.13 5.31 18.19
CA ALA A 131 13.16 6.23 18.83
C ALA A 131 11.80 5.56 19.01
N ALA A 132 11.28 4.85 18.00
CA ALA A 132 10.03 4.13 18.07
C ALA A 132 10.06 3.06 19.19
N ILE A 133 11.13 2.28 19.28
CA ILE A 133 11.34 1.30 20.35
C ILE A 133 11.34 1.97 21.74
N ARG A 134 11.97 3.14 21.88
CA ARG A 134 12.05 3.88 23.17
C ARG A 134 10.70 4.44 23.59
N VAL A 135 9.95 4.99 22.66
CA VAL A 135 8.68 5.69 22.91
C VAL A 135 7.52 4.71 23.16
N ARG A 136 7.65 3.45 22.76
CA ARG A 136 6.62 2.43 23.01
C ARG A 136 6.25 2.39 24.48
N ALA A 137 4.96 2.54 24.77
CA ALA A 137 4.42 2.36 26.11
C ALA A 137 4.38 0.86 26.48
N GLY A 138 4.80 0.55 27.71
CA GLY A 138 4.78 -0.83 28.21
C GLY A 138 6.12 -1.56 28.15
N PRO A 139 6.19 -2.75 28.76
CA PRO A 139 7.43 -3.53 28.90
C PRO A 139 7.79 -4.31 27.64
N THR A 140 6.85 -4.53 26.74
CA THR A 140 7.00 -5.35 25.54
C THR A 140 7.03 -4.50 24.27
N VAL A 141 7.85 -4.91 23.32
CA VAL A 141 7.95 -4.33 21.98
C VAL A 141 7.74 -5.46 20.98
N SER A 142 6.83 -5.27 20.04
CA SER A 142 6.59 -6.22 18.96
C SER A 142 7.35 -5.74 17.71
N LEU A 143 8.16 -6.63 17.17
CA LEU A 143 8.98 -6.38 15.97
C LEU A 143 8.69 -7.47 14.95
N VAL A 144 8.65 -7.09 13.68
CA VAL A 144 8.57 -8.04 12.57
C VAL A 144 9.93 -8.14 11.92
N PHE A 145 10.43 -9.35 11.82
CA PHE A 145 11.71 -9.66 11.21
C PHE A 145 11.51 -10.36 9.87
N GLU A 146 12.29 -9.98 8.88
CA GLU A 146 12.36 -10.64 7.58
C GLU A 146 13.77 -11.21 7.39
N ASN A 147 13.85 -12.52 7.17
CA ASN A 147 15.12 -13.16 6.90
C ASN A 147 15.62 -12.74 5.51
N ARG A 148 16.84 -12.23 5.43
CA ARG A 148 17.47 -11.77 4.19
C ARG A 148 17.53 -12.85 3.11
N GLN A 149 17.69 -14.12 3.50
CA GLN A 149 17.70 -15.25 2.59
C GLN A 149 16.31 -15.57 2.03
N GLN A 150 15.27 -15.54 2.87
CA GLN A 150 13.89 -15.74 2.44
C GLN A 150 13.41 -14.66 1.48
N LYS A 151 13.85 -13.41 1.67
CA LYS A 151 13.55 -12.33 0.75
C LYS A 151 14.11 -12.58 -0.65
N LYS A 152 15.34 -13.08 -0.77
CA LYS A 152 15.93 -13.43 -2.06
C LYS A 152 15.16 -14.55 -2.75
N VAL A 153 14.74 -15.58 -2.01
CA VAL A 153 13.97 -16.71 -2.55
C VAL A 153 12.59 -16.24 -3.01
N LYS A 154 11.85 -15.51 -2.17
CA LYS A 154 10.55 -14.96 -2.54
C LYS A 154 10.65 -14.02 -3.76
N GLY A 155 11.67 -13.18 -3.84
CA GLY A 155 11.88 -12.29 -4.98
C GLY A 155 12.14 -13.06 -6.29
N ALA A 156 12.93 -14.13 -6.25
CA ALA A 156 13.20 -14.98 -7.40
C ALA A 156 11.95 -15.76 -7.84
N GLU A 157 11.13 -16.19 -6.90
CA GLU A 157 9.88 -16.91 -7.18
C GLU A 157 8.83 -15.99 -7.81
N VAL A 158 8.67 -14.78 -7.29
CA VAL A 158 7.79 -13.75 -7.88
C VAL A 158 8.25 -13.38 -9.29
N ALA A 159 9.55 -13.24 -9.52
CA ALA A 159 10.10 -12.98 -10.85
C ALA A 159 9.79 -14.12 -11.84
N ARG A 160 9.95 -15.39 -11.41
CA ARG A 160 9.59 -16.56 -12.24
C ARG A 160 8.09 -16.61 -12.55
N GLN A 161 7.24 -16.31 -11.56
CA GLN A 161 5.80 -16.26 -11.76
C GLN A 161 5.39 -15.15 -12.72
N ALA A 162 6.03 -13.97 -12.63
CA ALA A 162 5.80 -12.87 -13.55
C ALA A 162 6.20 -13.23 -14.99
N GLN A 163 7.34 -13.88 -15.18
CA GLN A 163 7.77 -14.36 -16.50
C GLN A 163 6.81 -15.42 -17.07
N ALA A 164 6.42 -16.41 -16.26
CA ALA A 164 5.46 -17.43 -16.68
C ALA A 164 4.10 -16.82 -17.06
N ALA A 165 3.65 -15.79 -16.32
CA ALA A 165 2.42 -15.08 -16.64
C ALA A 165 2.52 -14.27 -17.95
N GLN A 166 3.68 -13.70 -18.25
CA GLN A 166 3.92 -13.00 -19.51
C GLN A 166 3.90 -13.99 -20.69
N GLU A 167 4.65 -15.10 -20.59
CA GLU A 167 4.64 -16.15 -21.60
C GLU A 167 3.24 -16.72 -21.85
N ALA A 168 2.45 -16.93 -20.79
CA ALA A 168 1.08 -17.39 -20.92
C ALA A 168 0.18 -16.39 -21.68
N ARG A 169 0.38 -15.08 -21.45
CA ARG A 169 -0.32 -14.01 -22.17
C ARG A 169 0.08 -13.97 -23.64
N GLU A 170 1.35 -14.07 -23.94
CA GLU A 170 1.86 -14.09 -25.32
C GLU A 170 1.32 -15.32 -26.09
N ARG A 171 1.34 -16.50 -25.47
CA ARG A 171 0.72 -17.72 -26.06
C ARG A 171 -0.78 -17.57 -26.30
N ALA A 172 -1.48 -16.90 -25.37
CA ALA A 172 -2.91 -16.64 -25.54
C ALA A 172 -3.19 -15.64 -26.67
N GLN A 173 -2.35 -14.61 -26.81
CA GLN A 173 -2.43 -13.65 -27.91
C GLN A 173 -2.14 -14.31 -29.25
N ALA A 174 -1.06 -15.09 -29.35
CA ALA A 174 -0.73 -15.82 -30.57
C ALA A 174 -1.85 -16.78 -31.02
N LYS A 175 -2.50 -17.47 -30.08
CA LYS A 175 -3.67 -18.31 -30.40
C LYS A 175 -4.86 -17.48 -30.91
N ARG A 176 -5.11 -16.31 -30.32
CA ARG A 176 -6.18 -15.42 -30.80
C ARG A 176 -5.89 -14.92 -32.20
N ASP A 177 -4.65 -14.55 -32.50
CA ASP A 177 -4.26 -14.08 -33.83
C ASP A 177 -4.36 -15.19 -34.88
N GLN A 178 -4.00 -16.43 -34.51
CA GLN A 178 -4.21 -17.61 -35.38
C GLN A 178 -5.69 -17.82 -35.69
N LEU A 179 -6.56 -17.79 -34.68
CA LEU A 179 -8.00 -17.95 -34.87
C LEU A 179 -8.60 -16.82 -35.73
N LEU A 180 -8.14 -15.60 -35.57
CA LEU A 180 -8.58 -14.47 -36.40
C LEU A 180 -8.17 -14.67 -37.86
N THR A 181 -6.95 -15.13 -38.12
CA THR A 181 -6.47 -15.42 -39.49
C THR A 181 -7.22 -16.58 -40.13
N GLU A 182 -7.58 -17.63 -39.36
CA GLU A 182 -8.42 -18.73 -39.82
C GLU A 182 -9.83 -18.25 -40.19
N LEU A 183 -10.47 -17.46 -39.33
CA LEU A 183 -11.78 -16.87 -39.60
C LEU A 183 -11.76 -16.00 -40.86
N GLU A 184 -10.76 -15.17 -41.06
CA GLU A 184 -10.63 -14.37 -42.27
C GLU A 184 -10.46 -15.22 -43.53
N GLN A 185 -9.72 -16.35 -43.43
CA GLN A 185 -9.56 -17.28 -44.55
C GLN A 185 -10.90 -17.98 -44.89
N ASP A 186 -11.64 -18.38 -43.86
CA ASP A 186 -12.93 -19.04 -44.06
C ASP A 186 -14.00 -18.07 -44.61
N GLU A 187 -13.99 -16.80 -44.15
CA GLU A 187 -14.81 -15.77 -44.77
C GLU A 187 -14.49 -15.57 -46.26
N LYS A 188 -13.21 -15.54 -46.61
CA LYS A 188 -12.75 -15.40 -48.00
C LYS A 188 -13.19 -16.62 -48.84
N LYS A 189 -13.14 -17.85 -48.27
CA LYS A 189 -13.62 -19.06 -48.93
C LYS A 189 -15.12 -19.00 -49.15
N LEU A 190 -15.90 -18.60 -48.15
CA LEU A 190 -17.36 -18.45 -48.27
C LEU A 190 -17.77 -17.39 -49.28
N LYS A 191 -17.06 -16.24 -49.32
CA LYS A 191 -17.29 -15.20 -50.35
C LYS A 191 -17.01 -15.73 -51.77
N LYS A 192 -15.94 -16.49 -51.95
CA LYS A 192 -15.63 -17.12 -53.25
C LYS A 192 -16.64 -18.21 -53.62
N GLY A 193 -17.06 -19.03 -52.66
CA GLY A 193 -18.07 -20.09 -52.91
C GLY A 193 -19.45 -19.55 -53.30
N LYS A 194 -19.87 -18.41 -52.73
CA LYS A 194 -21.11 -17.74 -53.13
C LYS A 194 -21.06 -17.15 -54.55
N PHE A 195 -19.88 -16.76 -55.01
CA PHE A 195 -19.77 -16.22 -56.38
C PHE A 195 -19.82 -17.30 -57.48
N LEU A 196 -19.45 -18.56 -57.16
CA LEU A 196 -19.46 -19.68 -58.08
C LEU A 196 -20.80 -20.48 -58.08
N GLY A 197 -21.70 -20.19 -57.17
CA GLY A 197 -22.98 -20.90 -57.04
C GLY A 197 -24.21 -20.21 -57.62
N LEU A 198 -24.04 -19.15 -58.42
CA LEU A 198 -25.13 -18.35 -58.99
C LEU A 198 -25.07 -18.26 -60.52
N PHE A 199 -24.83 -19.41 -61.20
CA PHE A 199 -25.14 -19.63 -62.61
C PHE A 199 -25.55 -21.06 -62.82
#